data_5987e8584a7fbb46df0ac67cb2511cf3
#
_entry.id   5987e8584a7fbb46df0ac67cb2511cf3
#
_cell.length_a   1.000
_cell.length_b   1.000
_cell.length_c   1.000
_cell.angle_alpha   90.00
_cell.angle_beta   90.00
_cell.angle_gamma   90.00
#
_symmetry.space_group_name_H-M   'P 1'
#
loop_
_entity.id
_entity.type
_entity.pdbx_description
1 polymer ?
#
loop_
_entity_poly.entity_id
_entity_poly.type
_entity_poly.pdbx_seq_one_letter_code
_entity_poly.pdbx_strand_id
1 'polypeptide(L)'
;MLPRRRNLSSCPYAFPAIIFLLCAVFSASAENVVLYLKSGDKILGFVVSEYTNRVVLSNSWAKELSVPLKEIERREIIAAVGTNYLASSNVVVKVKVPLKPGAEPPRLFKHWKGDAEVGLDLSYATVNQQTYHGHFLLSYEHPYSSDTNMFFRNTTDYTVQYGKTEQTVSNKTITVKSSDLMGGSDKTSFDLSHRWYVYSLAGAGYDRIRDIDLQAEAGPGLGYHLLTRSNLTMNAEAGANYQIQYRADNTEIRDYFYRLAEDFNWKLTPRTMFTEKVEFFPRVNLSEYRVRLEATLTYTLWRYVYLNLSVHDAYDTEPADDTSANELLVHSALGMKF
;
A
#
# COMPACT_ATOMS: atom_id res chain seq x y z
N MET A 1 -17.35 32.99 -40.07
CA MET A 1 -17.13 32.58 -38.66
C MET A 1 -15.71 32.14 -38.52
N LEU A 2 -14.89 32.98 -37.89
CA LEU A 2 -13.46 32.67 -37.67
C LEU A 2 -13.28 31.94 -36.32
N PRO A 3 -12.44 30.91 -36.22
CA PRO A 3 -12.21 30.22 -34.97
C PRO A 3 -11.45 31.12 -33.97
N ARG A 4 -12.05 31.21 -32.78
CA ARG A 4 -11.48 31.96 -31.64
C ARG A 4 -10.23 31.23 -31.14
N ARG A 5 -9.05 31.84 -31.35
CA ARG A 5 -7.81 31.38 -30.70
C ARG A 5 -7.95 31.54 -29.19
N ARG A 6 -7.97 30.44 -28.47
CA ARG A 6 -7.79 30.43 -27.02
C ARG A 6 -6.33 30.74 -26.72
N ASN A 7 -6.11 31.89 -26.08
CA ASN A 7 -4.83 32.22 -25.47
C ASN A 7 -4.58 31.23 -24.33
N LEU A 8 -3.63 30.34 -24.50
CA LEU A 8 -2.99 29.60 -23.43
C LEU A 8 -2.25 30.60 -22.54
N SER A 9 -2.93 31.08 -21.49
CA SER A 9 -2.25 31.72 -20.38
C SER A 9 -1.44 30.63 -19.66
N SER A 10 -0.13 30.72 -19.83
CA SER A 10 0.88 29.98 -19.11
C SER A 10 0.63 30.10 -17.61
N CYS A 11 0.07 29.08 -16.98
CA CYS A 11 0.09 28.93 -15.55
C CYS A 11 1.46 28.37 -15.16
N PRO A 12 2.31 29.14 -14.46
CA PRO A 12 3.60 28.65 -14.00
C PRO A 12 3.39 27.98 -12.64
N TYR A 13 2.61 26.93 -12.59
CA TYR A 13 2.72 26.00 -11.47
C TYR A 13 3.77 24.97 -11.88
N ALA A 14 5.03 25.34 -11.59
CA ALA A 14 6.08 24.38 -11.45
C ALA A 14 5.53 23.25 -10.57
N PHE A 15 5.34 22.07 -11.15
CA PHE A 15 5.26 20.82 -10.41
C PHE A 15 6.38 20.87 -9.38
N PRO A 16 6.12 20.86 -8.08
CA PRO A 16 7.10 20.32 -7.19
C PRO A 16 7.22 18.86 -7.62
N ALA A 17 8.21 18.58 -8.47
CA ALA A 17 8.77 17.25 -8.49
C ALA A 17 9.12 16.99 -7.01
N ILE A 18 8.24 16.31 -6.30
CA ILE A 18 8.57 15.67 -5.05
C ILE A 18 9.50 14.53 -5.47
N ILE A 19 10.70 14.93 -5.84
CA ILE A 19 11.87 14.09 -5.73
C ILE A 19 11.94 13.88 -4.22
N PHE A 20 11.35 12.80 -3.74
CA PHE A 20 11.69 12.24 -2.46
C PHE A 20 13.19 11.96 -2.55
N LEU A 21 13.95 12.99 -2.16
CA LEU A 21 15.36 12.84 -1.88
C LEU A 21 15.38 11.77 -0.80
N LEU A 22 15.70 10.56 -1.22
CA LEU A 22 15.97 9.42 -0.34
C LEU A 22 17.14 9.89 0.53
N CYS A 23 16.82 10.58 1.63
CA CYS A 23 17.73 10.66 2.75
C CYS A 23 17.88 9.21 3.18
N ALA A 24 18.91 8.56 2.68
CA ALA A 24 19.41 7.32 3.20
C ALA A 24 19.83 7.56 4.66
N VAL A 25 18.81 7.59 5.51
CA VAL A 25 19.02 7.35 6.93
C VAL A 25 19.42 5.89 6.98
N PHE A 26 20.70 5.64 7.05
CA PHE A 26 21.24 4.37 7.47
C PHE A 26 20.76 4.13 8.90
N SER A 27 19.53 3.71 9.04
CA SER A 27 19.04 3.14 10.28
C SER A 27 19.78 1.84 10.44
N ALA A 28 20.69 1.80 11.40
CA ALA A 28 21.33 0.56 11.83
C ALA A 28 20.20 -0.45 12.08
N SER A 29 20.15 -1.50 11.27
CA SER A 29 19.21 -2.59 11.43
C SER A 29 19.49 -3.18 12.81
N ALA A 30 18.52 -3.10 13.73
CA ALA A 30 18.63 -3.73 15.02
C ALA A 30 18.58 -5.25 14.79
N GLU A 31 19.75 -5.89 14.74
CA GLU A 31 19.87 -7.33 14.57
C GLU A 31 19.60 -8.03 15.89
N ASN A 32 18.71 -9.03 15.88
CA ASN A 32 18.55 -9.95 16.99
C ASN A 32 19.79 -10.85 17.05
N VAL A 33 20.47 -10.85 18.19
CA VAL A 33 21.66 -11.68 18.38
C VAL A 33 21.61 -12.47 19.68
N VAL A 34 22.24 -13.64 19.66
CA VAL A 34 22.63 -14.37 20.87
C VAL A 34 24.11 -14.24 21.03
N LEU A 35 24.54 -13.67 22.15
CA LEU A 35 25.94 -13.67 22.57
C LEU A 35 26.18 -14.83 23.53
N TYR A 36 27.16 -15.67 23.20
CA TYR A 36 27.69 -16.70 24.08
C TYR A 36 28.92 -16.13 24.77
N LEU A 37 28.89 -16.06 26.09
CA LEU A 37 29.98 -15.54 26.86
C LEU A 37 30.97 -16.66 27.26
N LYS A 38 32.22 -16.31 27.46
CA LYS A 38 33.23 -17.25 27.98
C LYS A 38 32.91 -17.82 29.36
N SER A 39 32.05 -17.14 30.11
CA SER A 39 31.47 -17.64 31.37
C SER A 39 30.52 -18.81 31.19
N GLY A 40 30.10 -19.12 29.96
CA GLY A 40 29.05 -20.08 29.63
C GLY A 40 27.65 -19.51 29.59
N ASP A 41 27.46 -18.21 29.93
CA ASP A 41 26.20 -17.54 29.89
C ASP A 41 25.77 -17.17 28.44
N LYS A 42 24.47 -17.02 28.25
CA LYS A 42 23.90 -16.62 26.97
C LYS A 42 23.06 -15.37 27.15
N ILE A 43 23.30 -14.38 26.32
CA ILE A 43 22.58 -13.12 26.32
C ILE A 43 21.88 -12.98 24.97
N LEU A 44 20.54 -12.90 25.00
CA LEU A 44 19.70 -12.61 23.88
C LEU A 44 19.31 -11.12 23.89
N GLY A 45 19.42 -10.44 22.77
CA GLY A 45 19.00 -9.04 22.66
C GLY A 45 19.17 -8.48 21.25
N PHE A 46 18.78 -7.22 21.12
CA PHE A 46 18.98 -6.44 19.89
C PHE A 46 20.26 -5.64 20.01
N VAL A 47 21.08 -5.64 18.96
CA VAL A 47 22.25 -4.75 18.93
C VAL A 47 21.79 -3.33 18.74
N VAL A 48 22.03 -2.50 19.76
CA VAL A 48 21.76 -1.06 19.71
C VAL A 48 22.94 -0.29 19.15
N SER A 49 24.14 -0.67 19.54
CA SER A 49 25.39 -0.09 19.04
C SER A 49 26.57 -1.03 19.21
N GLU A 50 27.56 -0.92 18.34
CA GLU A 50 28.76 -1.69 18.37
C GLU A 50 29.99 -0.75 18.40
N TYR A 51 30.86 -0.94 19.38
CA TYR A 51 32.07 -0.16 19.56
C TYR A 51 33.32 -1.09 19.40
N THR A 52 34.45 -0.50 19.24
CA THR A 52 35.69 -1.23 19.03
C THR A 52 36.04 -2.24 20.15
N ASN A 53 35.51 -2.06 21.36
CA ASN A 53 35.82 -2.88 22.53
C ASN A 53 34.58 -3.49 23.23
N ARG A 54 33.35 -3.18 22.78
CA ARG A 54 32.11 -3.64 23.40
C ARG A 54 30.94 -3.62 22.43
N VAL A 55 29.97 -4.48 22.70
CA VAL A 55 28.66 -4.49 22.06
C VAL A 55 27.61 -4.04 23.08
N VAL A 56 26.71 -3.13 22.68
CA VAL A 56 25.57 -2.71 23.49
C VAL A 56 24.33 -3.38 22.96
N LEU A 57 23.67 -4.14 23.83
CA LEU A 57 22.42 -4.86 23.53
C LEU A 57 21.26 -4.22 24.32
N SER A 58 20.08 -4.34 23.75
CA SER A 58 18.82 -4.10 24.47
C SER A 58 18.02 -5.40 24.53
N ASN A 59 17.38 -5.67 25.68
CA ASN A 59 16.49 -6.81 25.86
C ASN A 59 15.29 -6.44 26.76
N SER A 60 14.42 -7.38 27.07
CA SER A 60 13.17 -7.13 27.85
C SER A 60 13.39 -6.60 29.27
N TRP A 61 14.60 -6.76 29.84
CA TRP A 61 14.92 -6.41 31.23
C TRP A 61 16.04 -5.37 31.36
N ALA A 62 16.79 -5.10 30.27
CA ALA A 62 17.80 -4.04 30.25
C ALA A 62 17.74 -3.27 28.94
N LYS A 63 17.50 -1.95 29.02
CA LYS A 63 17.47 -1.07 27.84
C LYS A 63 18.84 -0.93 27.19
N GLU A 64 19.90 -0.99 27.99
CA GLU A 64 21.28 -0.93 27.54
C GLU A 64 22.14 -1.88 28.37
N LEU A 65 22.56 -2.98 27.75
CA LEU A 65 23.48 -3.94 28.34
C LEU A 65 24.80 -3.90 27.56
N SER A 66 25.85 -3.41 28.19
CA SER A 66 27.16 -3.31 27.57
C SER A 66 28.01 -4.56 27.86
N VAL A 67 28.32 -5.32 26.78
CA VAL A 67 29.12 -6.56 26.86
C VAL A 67 30.48 -6.32 26.22
N PRO A 68 31.60 -6.45 26.96
CA PRO A 68 32.93 -6.33 26.40
C PRO A 68 33.20 -7.43 25.36
N LEU A 69 33.77 -7.09 24.22
CA LEU A 69 34.09 -8.07 23.15
C LEU A 69 34.99 -9.20 23.63
N LYS A 70 35.90 -8.95 24.58
CA LYS A 70 36.78 -9.95 25.15
C LYS A 70 36.08 -11.08 25.92
N GLU A 71 34.84 -10.83 26.38
CA GLU A 71 34.03 -11.79 27.11
C GLU A 71 33.10 -12.60 26.15
N ILE A 72 33.01 -12.21 24.89
CA ILE A 72 32.17 -12.89 23.89
C ILE A 72 33.03 -14.04 23.30
N GLU A 73 32.49 -15.25 23.40
CA GLU A 73 33.05 -16.43 22.77
C GLU A 73 32.51 -16.62 21.33
N ARG A 74 31.20 -16.45 21.18
CA ARG A 74 30.52 -16.63 19.90
C ARG A 74 29.30 -15.71 19.80
N ARG A 75 29.03 -15.24 18.59
CA ARG A 75 27.80 -14.46 18.24
C ARG A 75 27.01 -15.21 17.19
N GLU A 76 25.71 -15.36 17.40
CA GLU A 76 24.76 -15.87 16.43
C GLU A 76 23.74 -14.80 16.10
N ILE A 77 23.52 -14.55 14.80
CA ILE A 77 22.45 -13.66 14.33
C ILE A 77 21.21 -14.51 14.16
N ILE A 78 20.14 -14.14 14.86
CA ILE A 78 18.84 -14.77 14.70
C ILE A 78 18.06 -13.94 13.70
N ALA A 79 17.86 -14.48 12.48
CA ALA A 79 16.88 -13.92 11.57
C ALA A 79 15.51 -13.92 12.27
N ALA A 80 14.84 -12.76 12.31
CA ALA A 80 13.57 -12.58 13.02
C ALA A 80 12.49 -13.47 12.40
N VAL A 81 12.38 -14.69 12.92
CA VAL A 81 11.16 -15.48 12.76
C VAL A 81 10.19 -14.97 13.83
N GLY A 82 9.12 -14.32 13.38
CA GLY A 82 8.11 -13.78 14.27
C GLY A 82 7.50 -14.85 15.16
N THR A 83 7.86 -14.82 16.43
CA THR A 83 7.16 -15.58 17.47
C THR A 83 7.24 -14.81 18.79
N ASN A 84 6.06 -14.61 19.36
CA ASN A 84 5.88 -14.07 20.70
C ASN A 84 6.54 -14.99 21.72
N TYR A 85 7.65 -14.58 22.32
CA TYR A 85 8.17 -15.26 23.49
C TYR A 85 7.71 -14.54 24.74
N LEU A 86 6.80 -15.17 25.44
CA LEU A 86 6.58 -14.91 26.86
C LEU A 86 7.80 -15.42 27.62
N ALA A 87 8.47 -14.54 28.34
CA ALA A 87 9.58 -14.88 29.21
C ALA A 87 9.11 -15.83 30.31
N SER A 88 9.60 -17.05 30.32
CA SER A 88 9.69 -17.91 31.50
C SER A 88 10.97 -18.71 31.46
N SER A 89 11.66 -18.61 32.57
CA SER A 89 12.90 -19.23 32.99
C SER A 89 13.21 -20.62 32.43
N ASN A 90 14.49 -20.74 31.98
CA ASN A 90 15.33 -21.94 32.03
C ASN A 90 14.65 -23.32 31.92
N VAL A 91 14.58 -23.84 30.75
CA VAL A 91 14.88 -25.20 30.29
C VAL A 91 14.34 -25.29 28.86
N VAL A 92 15.19 -25.36 27.85
CA VAL A 92 14.76 -25.82 26.53
C VAL A 92 14.64 -27.33 26.60
N VAL A 93 13.53 -27.81 27.09
CA VAL A 93 13.10 -29.17 26.83
C VAL A 93 12.47 -29.13 25.43
N LYS A 94 13.15 -29.72 24.45
CA LYS A 94 12.51 -30.13 23.20
C LYS A 94 11.50 -31.24 23.53
N VAL A 95 10.34 -30.85 24.05
CA VAL A 95 9.21 -31.73 24.10
C VAL A 95 8.68 -31.82 22.68
N LYS A 96 9.04 -32.85 21.95
CA LYS A 96 8.22 -33.34 20.85
C LYS A 96 6.93 -33.81 21.49
N VAL A 97 5.97 -32.90 21.64
CA VAL A 97 4.59 -33.24 21.88
C VAL A 97 4.13 -33.97 20.61
N PRO A 98 3.81 -35.22 20.64
CA PRO A 98 3.13 -35.85 19.52
C PRO A 98 1.78 -35.14 19.39
N LEU A 99 1.63 -34.31 18.39
CA LEU A 99 0.33 -33.80 17.99
C LEU A 99 -0.56 -35.00 17.73
N LYS A 100 -1.54 -35.25 18.61
CA LYS A 100 -2.67 -36.10 18.28
C LYS A 100 -3.19 -35.66 16.91
N PRO A 101 -3.47 -36.57 15.98
CA PRO A 101 -4.09 -36.24 14.72
C PRO A 101 -5.57 -35.90 14.97
N GLY A 102 -5.80 -34.72 15.49
CA GLY A 102 -7.04 -34.01 15.30
C GLY A 102 -6.82 -33.26 13.98
N ALA A 103 -7.49 -33.69 12.92
CA ALA A 103 -7.50 -32.98 11.67
C ALA A 103 -7.86 -31.54 11.98
N GLU A 104 -6.86 -30.62 11.92
CA GLU A 104 -7.17 -29.20 11.83
C GLU A 104 -8.13 -29.07 10.64
N PRO A 105 -9.30 -28.43 10.81
CA PRO A 105 -10.18 -28.18 9.67
C PRO A 105 -9.32 -27.55 8.58
N PRO A 106 -9.51 -27.95 7.31
CA PRO A 106 -8.72 -27.38 6.24
C PRO A 106 -8.82 -25.88 6.37
N ARG A 107 -7.71 -25.21 6.60
CA ARG A 107 -7.65 -23.73 6.63
C ARG A 107 -7.81 -23.27 5.20
N LEU A 108 -9.04 -23.25 4.72
CA LEU A 108 -9.44 -22.80 3.39
C LEU A 108 -8.89 -21.40 3.06
N PHE A 109 -8.56 -20.63 4.11
CA PHE A 109 -8.09 -19.25 4.00
C PHE A 109 -6.62 -19.03 4.44
N LYS A 110 -5.81 -20.10 4.54
CA LYS A 110 -4.40 -19.99 4.99
C LYS A 110 -3.57 -18.98 4.19
N HIS A 111 -3.87 -18.81 2.91
CA HIS A 111 -3.14 -17.94 1.96
C HIS A 111 -3.89 -16.67 1.61
N TRP A 112 -5.07 -16.47 2.17
CA TRP A 112 -5.91 -15.31 1.93
C TRP A 112 -5.75 -14.30 3.05
N LYS A 113 -5.76 -13.03 2.69
CA LYS A 113 -5.79 -11.88 3.60
C LYS A 113 -6.87 -10.95 3.08
N GLY A 114 -7.74 -10.51 3.95
CA GLY A 114 -8.81 -9.57 3.62
C GLY A 114 -8.70 -8.30 4.44
N ASP A 115 -9.19 -7.23 3.85
CA ASP A 115 -9.23 -5.90 4.41
C ASP A 115 -10.55 -5.23 4.01
N ALA A 116 -11.25 -4.66 4.96
CA ALA A 116 -12.50 -3.95 4.70
C ALA A 116 -12.51 -2.63 5.47
N GLU A 117 -12.79 -1.54 4.77
CA GLU A 117 -12.79 -0.19 5.30
C GLU A 117 -14.11 0.51 5.03
N VAL A 118 -14.51 1.34 5.98
CA VAL A 118 -15.61 2.28 5.83
C VAL A 118 -15.19 3.64 6.35
N GLY A 119 -15.53 4.68 5.62
CA GLY A 119 -15.24 6.05 6.01
C GLY A 119 -16.45 6.96 5.75
N LEU A 120 -16.47 8.05 6.51
CA LEU A 120 -17.48 9.07 6.44
C LEU A 120 -16.81 10.44 6.61
N ASP A 121 -16.85 11.23 5.56
CA ASP A 121 -16.36 12.61 5.59
C ASP A 121 -17.55 13.55 5.68
N LEU A 122 -17.56 14.40 6.71
CA LEU A 122 -18.60 15.36 6.99
C LEU A 122 -18.02 16.77 7.04
N SER A 123 -18.62 17.67 6.28
CA SER A 123 -18.35 19.11 6.36
C SER A 123 -19.66 19.88 6.52
N TYR A 124 -19.74 20.68 7.57
CA TYR A 124 -20.91 21.53 7.87
C TYR A 124 -20.46 22.98 7.89
N ALA A 125 -20.85 23.74 6.85
CA ALA A 125 -20.57 25.16 6.73
C ALA A 125 -21.67 25.83 5.90
N THR A 126 -21.33 26.84 5.09
CA THR A 126 -22.23 27.44 4.10
C THR A 126 -22.73 26.39 3.08
N VAL A 127 -21.91 25.37 2.84
CA VAL A 127 -22.21 24.19 2.03
C VAL A 127 -21.99 22.97 2.92
N ASN A 128 -23.02 22.15 3.08
CA ASN A 128 -22.90 20.90 3.81
C ASN A 128 -22.53 19.79 2.83
N GLN A 129 -21.45 19.08 3.12
CA GLN A 129 -21.01 17.95 2.31
C GLN A 129 -20.95 16.69 3.16
N GLN A 130 -21.43 15.60 2.61
CA GLN A 130 -21.40 14.27 3.21
C GLN A 130 -20.88 13.30 2.16
N THR A 131 -19.78 12.62 2.46
CA THR A 131 -19.21 11.60 1.56
C THR A 131 -19.03 10.31 2.33
N TYR A 132 -19.59 9.23 1.82
CA TYR A 132 -19.44 7.87 2.31
C TYR A 132 -18.50 7.15 1.38
N HIS A 133 -17.52 6.47 1.90
CA HIS A 133 -16.63 5.60 1.12
C HIS A 133 -16.49 4.23 1.76
N GLY A 134 -16.33 3.23 0.93
CA GLY A 134 -16.07 1.86 1.31
C GLY A 134 -14.96 1.30 0.43
N HIS A 135 -14.06 0.54 1.03
CA HIS A 135 -12.99 -0.14 0.32
C HIS A 135 -12.88 -1.57 0.82
N PHE A 136 -12.69 -2.49 -0.10
CA PHE A 136 -12.51 -3.91 0.18
C PHE A 136 -11.32 -4.43 -0.61
N LEU A 137 -10.35 -5.02 0.08
CA LEU A 137 -9.16 -5.62 -0.50
C LEU A 137 -9.11 -7.10 -0.13
N LEU A 138 -8.91 -7.96 -1.12
CA LEU A 138 -8.69 -9.38 -0.92
C LEU A 138 -7.40 -9.79 -1.60
N SER A 139 -6.48 -10.38 -0.86
CA SER A 139 -5.18 -10.80 -1.34
C SER A 139 -4.97 -12.30 -1.13
N TYR A 140 -4.46 -12.95 -2.14
CA TYR A 140 -4.02 -14.34 -2.10
C TYR A 140 -2.52 -14.40 -2.41
N GLU A 141 -1.75 -15.10 -1.59
CA GLU A 141 -0.32 -15.27 -1.80
C GLU A 141 0.08 -16.73 -1.52
N HIS A 142 0.70 -17.36 -2.49
CA HIS A 142 1.12 -18.76 -2.39
C HIS A 142 2.49 -18.98 -3.05
N PRO A 143 3.48 -19.56 -2.33
CA PRO A 143 4.73 -19.98 -2.95
C PRO A 143 4.46 -21.15 -3.91
N TYR A 144 4.90 -21.06 -5.15
CA TYR A 144 4.66 -22.10 -6.16
C TYR A 144 5.93 -22.90 -6.54
N SER A 145 7.09 -22.51 -6.03
CA SER A 145 8.36 -23.19 -6.23
C SER A 145 8.87 -23.80 -4.92
N SER A 146 9.75 -24.79 -5.02
CA SER A 146 10.57 -25.26 -3.90
C SER A 146 11.47 -24.14 -3.34
N ASP A 147 11.77 -23.13 -4.14
CA ASP A 147 12.31 -21.85 -3.69
C ASP A 147 11.19 -21.04 -3.05
N THR A 148 11.26 -20.91 -1.72
CA THR A 148 10.25 -20.20 -0.92
C THR A 148 10.15 -18.70 -1.19
N ASN A 149 10.98 -18.17 -2.07
CA ASN A 149 11.00 -16.75 -2.43
C ASN A 149 10.31 -16.45 -3.77
N MET A 150 9.65 -17.43 -4.38
CA MET A 150 8.88 -17.26 -5.61
C MET A 150 7.39 -17.46 -5.35
N PHE A 151 6.60 -16.44 -5.59
CA PHE A 151 5.18 -16.40 -5.24
C PHE A 151 4.28 -16.19 -6.45
N PHE A 152 3.14 -16.83 -6.39
CA PHE A 152 1.94 -16.41 -7.10
C PHE A 152 1.16 -15.48 -6.16
N ARG A 153 0.74 -14.33 -6.67
CA ARG A 153 -0.08 -13.36 -5.93
C ARG A 153 -1.27 -12.95 -6.77
N ASN A 154 -2.41 -12.85 -6.13
CA ASN A 154 -3.59 -12.24 -6.70
C ASN A 154 -4.13 -11.23 -5.69
N THR A 155 -4.49 -10.06 -6.15
CA THR A 155 -5.06 -8.99 -5.33
C THR A 155 -6.27 -8.43 -6.04
N THR A 156 -7.41 -8.53 -5.39
CA THR A 156 -8.67 -7.92 -5.83
C THR A 156 -8.98 -6.74 -4.94
N ASP A 157 -9.20 -5.61 -5.54
CA ASP A 157 -9.52 -4.34 -4.91
C ASP A 157 -10.92 -3.89 -5.35
N TYR A 158 -11.69 -3.34 -4.43
CA TYR A 158 -13.03 -2.83 -4.72
C TYR A 158 -13.29 -1.57 -3.91
N THR A 159 -13.70 -0.50 -4.59
CA THR A 159 -13.97 0.80 -3.99
C THR A 159 -15.36 1.28 -4.37
N VAL A 160 -16.06 1.87 -3.41
CA VAL A 160 -17.34 2.56 -3.61
C VAL A 160 -17.31 3.91 -2.91
N GLN A 161 -17.79 4.92 -3.57
CA GLN A 161 -17.91 6.26 -2.99
C GLN A 161 -19.23 6.91 -3.39
N TYR A 162 -19.92 7.50 -2.41
CA TYR A 162 -21.16 8.22 -2.63
C TYR A 162 -21.17 9.51 -1.81
N GLY A 163 -21.36 10.64 -2.48
CA GLY A 163 -21.33 11.96 -1.86
C GLY A 163 -22.55 12.81 -2.22
N LYS A 164 -22.94 13.68 -1.29
CA LYS A 164 -23.95 14.70 -1.45
C LYS A 164 -23.45 16.04 -0.96
N THR A 165 -23.76 17.08 -1.68
CA THR A 165 -23.52 18.47 -1.30
C THR A 165 -24.85 19.19 -1.22
N GLU A 166 -25.13 19.84 -0.09
CA GLU A 166 -26.33 20.62 0.16
C GLU A 166 -25.96 22.08 0.36
N GLN A 167 -26.57 22.94 -0.43
CA GLN A 167 -26.41 24.39 -0.34
C GLN A 167 -27.78 25.07 -0.20
N THR A 168 -27.91 25.99 0.76
CA THR A 168 -29.12 26.79 0.92
C THR A 168 -28.93 28.15 0.28
N VAL A 169 -29.70 28.41 -0.77
CA VAL A 169 -29.73 29.67 -1.50
C VAL A 169 -31.16 30.24 -1.44
N SER A 170 -31.31 31.46 -0.92
CA SER A 170 -32.61 32.13 -0.83
C SER A 170 -33.74 31.27 -0.19
N ASN A 171 -33.43 30.63 0.96
CA ASN A 171 -34.32 29.72 1.71
C ASN A 171 -34.73 28.43 0.94
N LYS A 172 -34.09 28.13 -0.17
CA LYS A 172 -34.27 26.86 -0.88
C LYS A 172 -33.00 26.04 -0.74
N THR A 173 -33.13 24.83 -0.21
CA THR A 173 -32.01 23.87 -0.15
C THR A 173 -31.92 23.14 -1.48
N ILE A 174 -30.77 23.19 -2.11
CA ILE A 174 -30.44 22.47 -3.34
C ILE A 174 -29.46 21.35 -2.92
N THR A 175 -29.82 20.12 -3.25
CA THR A 175 -28.93 18.95 -3.02
C THR A 175 -28.42 18.47 -4.37
N VAL A 176 -27.09 18.36 -4.47
CA VAL A 176 -26.40 17.86 -5.67
C VAL A 176 -25.56 16.66 -5.25
N LYS A 177 -25.47 15.65 -6.09
CA LYS A 177 -24.49 14.57 -5.88
C LYS A 177 -23.09 15.12 -6.13
N SER A 178 -22.19 14.88 -5.19
CA SER A 178 -20.78 15.30 -5.28
C SER A 178 -19.83 14.13 -5.57
N SER A 179 -20.29 12.88 -5.38
CA SER A 179 -19.58 11.67 -5.75
C SER A 179 -20.59 10.54 -5.98
N ASP A 180 -20.39 9.73 -7.01
CA ASP A 180 -21.18 8.52 -7.31
C ASP A 180 -20.31 7.61 -8.18
N LEU A 181 -19.35 6.95 -7.54
CA LEU A 181 -18.39 6.08 -8.22
C LEU A 181 -18.32 4.70 -7.55
N MET A 182 -18.06 3.71 -8.38
CA MET A 182 -17.78 2.35 -7.95
C MET A 182 -16.80 1.72 -8.93
N GLY A 183 -15.79 1.03 -8.41
CA GLY A 183 -14.81 0.36 -9.23
C GLY A 183 -14.21 -0.84 -8.52
N GLY A 184 -13.68 -1.74 -9.33
CA GLY A 184 -12.90 -2.87 -8.85
C GLY A 184 -11.77 -3.18 -9.81
N SER A 185 -10.69 -3.71 -9.28
CA SER A 185 -9.54 -4.19 -10.05
C SER A 185 -9.05 -5.52 -9.53
N ASP A 186 -8.47 -6.30 -10.41
CA ASP A 186 -7.78 -7.54 -10.11
C ASP A 186 -6.38 -7.49 -10.68
N LYS A 187 -5.40 -7.79 -9.85
CA LYS A 187 -3.99 -7.88 -10.24
C LYS A 187 -3.46 -9.25 -9.90
N THR A 188 -3.13 -10.02 -10.92
CA THR A 188 -2.49 -11.33 -10.78
C THR A 188 -1.02 -11.23 -11.16
N SER A 189 -0.12 -11.74 -10.33
CA SER A 189 1.33 -11.70 -10.57
C SER A 189 2.03 -13.02 -10.29
N PHE A 190 3.11 -13.27 -11.04
CA PHE A 190 3.99 -14.42 -10.91
C PHE A 190 5.44 -13.98 -10.85
N ASP A 191 6.16 -14.39 -9.82
CA ASP A 191 7.59 -14.15 -9.72
C ASP A 191 8.34 -15.04 -10.75
N LEU A 192 9.10 -14.43 -11.63
CA LEU A 192 9.98 -15.14 -12.56
C LEU A 192 11.34 -15.42 -11.93
N SER A 193 11.72 -14.60 -10.97
CA SER A 193 12.94 -14.69 -10.17
C SER A 193 12.75 -13.94 -8.86
N HIS A 194 13.78 -13.91 -8.00
CA HIS A 194 13.77 -13.13 -6.76
C HIS A 194 13.56 -11.62 -6.96
N ARG A 195 13.76 -11.11 -8.18
CA ARG A 195 13.64 -9.68 -8.47
C ARG A 195 12.62 -9.35 -9.53
N TRP A 196 12.33 -10.25 -10.46
CA TRP A 196 11.45 -10.01 -11.59
C TRP A 196 10.15 -10.77 -11.45
N TYR A 197 9.05 -10.13 -11.77
CA TYR A 197 7.74 -10.76 -11.89
C TYR A 197 6.98 -10.23 -13.10
N VAL A 198 6.07 -11.02 -13.61
CA VAL A 198 5.07 -10.61 -14.59
C VAL A 198 3.75 -10.40 -13.90
N TYR A 199 2.95 -9.49 -14.42
CA TYR A 199 1.60 -9.30 -13.91
C TYR A 199 0.59 -9.08 -15.03
N SER A 200 -0.67 -9.33 -14.70
CA SER A 200 -1.85 -8.92 -15.45
C SER A 200 -2.72 -8.08 -14.53
N LEU A 201 -3.18 -6.96 -15.04
CA LEU A 201 -4.11 -6.06 -14.37
C LEU A 201 -5.40 -6.03 -15.17
N ALA A 202 -6.55 -6.11 -14.52
CA ALA A 202 -7.86 -5.88 -15.11
C ALA A 202 -8.70 -5.08 -14.13
N GLY A 203 -9.51 -4.14 -14.61
CA GLY A 203 -10.38 -3.34 -13.77
C GLY A 203 -11.62 -2.88 -14.51
N ALA A 204 -12.68 -2.62 -13.76
CA ALA A 204 -13.89 -2.02 -14.29
C ALA A 204 -14.59 -1.18 -13.22
N GLY A 205 -15.29 -0.14 -13.65
CA GLY A 205 -16.01 0.74 -12.75
C GLY A 205 -16.87 1.76 -13.50
N TYR A 206 -17.55 2.60 -12.76
CA TYR A 206 -18.27 3.76 -13.27
C TYR A 206 -17.98 4.99 -12.41
N ASP A 207 -18.14 6.16 -12.98
CA ASP A 207 -18.12 7.46 -12.30
C ASP A 207 -19.16 8.38 -12.92
N ARG A 208 -20.32 8.46 -12.30
CA ARG A 208 -21.47 9.22 -12.81
C ARG A 208 -21.30 10.73 -12.71
N ILE A 209 -20.36 11.21 -11.89
CA ILE A 209 -20.07 12.65 -11.81
C ILE A 209 -19.25 13.09 -13.02
N ARG A 210 -18.45 12.17 -13.59
CA ARG A 210 -17.68 12.39 -14.81
C ARG A 210 -18.37 11.89 -16.08
N ASP A 211 -19.67 11.58 -15.98
CA ASP A 211 -20.47 11.02 -17.09
C ASP A 211 -19.89 9.72 -17.65
N ILE A 212 -19.23 8.92 -16.81
CA ILE A 212 -18.70 7.61 -17.17
C ILE A 212 -19.67 6.52 -16.68
N ASP A 213 -20.44 5.92 -17.59
CA ASP A 213 -21.33 4.82 -17.26
C ASP A 213 -20.59 3.50 -17.05
N LEU A 214 -19.52 3.26 -17.81
CA LEU A 214 -18.64 2.12 -17.64
C LEU A 214 -17.27 2.45 -18.17
N GLN A 215 -16.26 2.20 -17.38
CA GLN A 215 -14.86 2.15 -17.79
C GLN A 215 -14.32 0.75 -17.49
N ALA A 216 -13.67 0.13 -18.45
CA ALA A 216 -12.94 -1.12 -18.24
C ALA A 216 -11.51 -0.97 -18.76
N GLU A 217 -10.57 -1.54 -18.05
CA GLU A 217 -9.15 -1.54 -18.42
C GLU A 217 -8.54 -2.92 -18.20
N ALA A 218 -7.59 -3.28 -19.05
CA ALA A 218 -6.80 -4.48 -18.86
C ALA A 218 -5.43 -4.32 -19.50
N GLY A 219 -4.42 -4.98 -18.91
CA GLY A 219 -3.08 -4.95 -19.47
C GLY A 219 -2.09 -5.84 -18.76
N PRO A 220 -1.10 -6.37 -19.49
CA PRO A 220 0.05 -7.07 -18.96
C PRO A 220 1.17 -6.09 -18.58
N GLY A 221 2.07 -6.55 -17.72
CA GLY A 221 3.28 -5.80 -17.41
C GLY A 221 4.37 -6.65 -16.75
N LEU A 222 5.49 -5.99 -16.55
CA LEU A 222 6.66 -6.51 -15.86
C LEU A 222 6.88 -5.69 -14.59
N GLY A 223 7.26 -6.35 -13.52
CA GLY A 223 7.62 -5.70 -12.28
C GLY A 223 9.00 -6.12 -11.80
N TYR A 224 9.58 -5.25 -10.98
CA TYR A 224 10.89 -5.44 -10.39
C TYR A 224 10.87 -5.09 -8.90
N HIS A 225 11.32 -6.00 -8.06
CA HIS A 225 11.50 -5.78 -6.63
C HIS A 225 12.77 -4.95 -6.40
N LEU A 226 12.63 -3.64 -6.24
CA LEU A 226 13.73 -2.71 -5.99
C LEU A 226 14.33 -2.93 -4.60
N LEU A 227 13.46 -3.03 -3.59
CA LEU A 227 13.85 -3.27 -2.21
C LEU A 227 12.93 -4.32 -1.59
N THR A 228 13.51 -5.29 -0.91
CA THR A 228 12.78 -6.32 -0.16
C THR A 228 13.44 -6.50 1.19
N ARG A 229 13.00 -5.72 2.18
CA ARG A 229 13.43 -5.81 3.57
C ARG A 229 12.22 -6.14 4.45
N SER A 230 12.45 -6.62 5.65
CA SER A 230 11.36 -7.01 6.57
C SER A 230 10.42 -5.85 6.96
N ASN A 231 10.92 -4.62 6.93
CA ASN A 231 10.16 -3.41 7.27
C ASN A 231 9.93 -2.47 6.08
N LEU A 232 10.50 -2.76 4.90
CA LEU A 232 10.44 -1.89 3.75
C LEU A 232 10.42 -2.71 2.47
N THR A 233 9.38 -2.51 1.64
CA THR A 233 9.31 -3.07 0.30
C THR A 233 9.04 -1.97 -0.71
N MET A 234 9.67 -2.06 -1.87
CA MET A 234 9.52 -1.13 -2.97
C MET A 234 9.57 -1.90 -4.28
N ASN A 235 8.58 -1.70 -5.12
CA ASN A 235 8.47 -2.34 -6.42
C ASN A 235 8.34 -1.25 -7.49
N ALA A 236 8.89 -1.51 -8.67
CA ALA A 236 8.65 -0.71 -9.86
C ALA A 236 8.02 -1.60 -10.93
N GLU A 237 7.06 -1.04 -11.66
CA GLU A 237 6.30 -1.74 -12.69
C GLU A 237 6.28 -0.96 -13.99
N ALA A 238 6.30 -1.69 -15.10
CA ALA A 238 6.08 -1.15 -16.43
C ALA A 238 5.15 -2.09 -17.21
N GLY A 239 4.16 -1.53 -17.89
CA GLY A 239 3.17 -2.29 -18.62
C GLY A 239 2.49 -1.49 -19.71
N ALA A 240 1.53 -2.13 -20.37
CA ALA A 240 0.65 -1.50 -21.33
C ALA A 240 -0.80 -1.82 -20.96
N ASN A 241 -1.66 -0.81 -20.96
CA ASN A 241 -3.07 -0.95 -20.66
C ASN A 241 -3.90 -0.58 -21.88
N TYR A 242 -4.92 -1.37 -22.14
CA TYR A 242 -6.04 -1.03 -23.01
C TYR A 242 -7.20 -0.60 -22.16
N GLN A 243 -7.82 0.53 -22.49
CA GLN A 243 -8.99 1.07 -21.81
C GLN A 243 -10.13 1.26 -22.81
N ILE A 244 -11.33 0.88 -22.38
CA ILE A 244 -12.58 1.22 -23.06
C ILE A 244 -13.47 1.97 -22.07
N GLN A 245 -14.08 3.06 -22.52
CA GLN A 245 -14.94 3.91 -21.71
C GLN A 245 -16.22 4.20 -22.47
N TYR A 246 -17.34 3.96 -21.82
CA TYR A 246 -18.68 4.33 -22.30
C TYR A 246 -19.17 5.52 -21.48
N ARG A 247 -19.53 6.60 -22.16
CA ARG A 247 -20.05 7.81 -21.53
C ARG A 247 -21.58 7.85 -21.58
N ALA A 248 -22.19 8.68 -20.73
CA ALA A 248 -23.65 8.85 -20.64
C ALA A 248 -24.28 9.38 -21.94
N ASP A 249 -23.52 10.06 -22.79
CA ASP A 249 -23.92 10.51 -24.13
C ASP A 249 -23.87 9.41 -25.21
N ASN A 250 -23.61 8.16 -24.83
CA ASN A 250 -23.33 7.00 -25.69
C ASN A 250 -22.02 7.10 -26.50
N THR A 251 -21.09 7.99 -26.13
CA THR A 251 -19.78 8.03 -26.72
C THR A 251 -18.93 6.88 -26.19
N GLU A 252 -18.27 6.17 -27.11
CA GLU A 252 -17.33 5.12 -26.77
C GLU A 252 -15.91 5.60 -27.06
N ILE A 253 -15.02 5.53 -26.07
CA ILE A 253 -13.62 5.91 -26.16
C ILE A 253 -12.77 4.66 -25.95
N ARG A 254 -11.81 4.42 -26.85
CA ARG A 254 -10.86 3.29 -26.77
C ARG A 254 -9.45 3.82 -26.84
N ASP A 255 -8.66 3.56 -25.81
CA ASP A 255 -7.31 4.08 -25.69
C ASP A 255 -6.31 3.04 -25.24
N TYR A 256 -5.06 3.26 -25.65
CA TYR A 256 -3.90 2.50 -25.23
C TYR A 256 -2.95 3.39 -24.46
N PHE A 257 -2.55 2.94 -23.29
CA PHE A 257 -1.63 3.64 -22.41
C PHE A 257 -0.44 2.74 -22.06
N TYR A 258 0.72 3.32 -21.92
CA TYR A 258 1.76 2.70 -21.12
C TYR A 258 1.40 2.91 -19.65
N ARG A 259 1.82 2.01 -18.78
CA ARG A 259 1.69 2.14 -17.34
C ARG A 259 3.05 2.02 -16.70
N LEU A 260 3.47 3.03 -15.97
CA LEU A 260 4.61 2.98 -15.07
C LEU A 260 4.08 3.16 -13.66
N ALA A 261 4.50 2.30 -12.76
CA ALA A 261 4.04 2.36 -11.38
C ALA A 261 5.16 2.08 -10.39
N GLU A 262 5.01 2.66 -9.20
CA GLU A 262 5.81 2.39 -8.01
C GLU A 262 4.87 2.05 -6.87
N ASP A 263 5.18 0.96 -6.16
CA ASP A 263 4.52 0.55 -4.93
C ASP A 263 5.54 0.57 -3.80
N PHE A 264 5.29 1.38 -2.76
CA PHE A 264 6.15 1.53 -1.61
C PHE A 264 5.40 1.18 -0.33
N ASN A 265 5.96 0.30 0.51
CA ASN A 265 5.38 -0.08 1.78
C ASN A 265 6.43 -0.02 2.88
N TRP A 266 6.15 0.77 3.92
CA TRP A 266 7.08 0.97 5.02
C TRP A 266 6.42 0.78 6.39
N LYS A 267 6.87 -0.23 7.13
CA LYS A 267 6.50 -0.46 8.53
C LYS A 267 7.32 0.47 9.42
N LEU A 268 6.76 1.64 9.73
CA LEU A 268 7.38 2.65 10.58
C LEU A 268 7.55 2.15 12.01
N THR A 269 6.50 1.50 12.52
CA THR A 269 6.48 0.86 13.85
C THR A 269 5.70 -0.46 13.76
N PRO A 270 5.67 -1.29 14.81
CA PRO A 270 4.82 -2.49 14.84
C PRO A 270 3.32 -2.21 14.65
N ARG A 271 2.88 -0.95 14.86
CA ARG A 271 1.48 -0.54 14.74
C ARG A 271 1.22 0.45 13.63
N THR A 272 2.28 1.03 13.02
CA THR A 272 2.15 2.08 12.02
C THR A 272 2.77 1.63 10.72
N MET A 273 2.03 1.68 9.64
CA MET A 273 2.47 1.39 8.28
C MET A 273 2.17 2.59 7.39
N PHE A 274 3.11 2.94 6.54
CA PHE A 274 2.94 3.88 5.46
C PHE A 274 3.00 3.12 4.14
N THR A 275 2.03 3.37 3.27
CA THR A 275 1.98 2.83 1.91
C THR A 275 1.85 3.97 0.93
N GLU A 276 2.54 3.88 -0.19
CA GLU A 276 2.46 4.83 -1.29
C GLU A 276 2.40 4.06 -2.60
N LYS A 277 1.58 4.53 -3.50
CA LYS A 277 1.45 4.02 -4.86
C LYS A 277 1.41 5.21 -5.82
N VAL A 278 2.31 5.22 -6.77
CA VAL A 278 2.33 6.22 -7.84
C VAL A 278 2.14 5.49 -9.16
N GLU A 279 1.21 5.97 -9.98
CA GLU A 279 0.96 5.42 -11.30
C GLU A 279 0.98 6.55 -12.33
N PHE A 280 1.73 6.36 -13.40
CA PHE A 280 1.83 7.26 -14.54
C PHE A 280 1.37 6.54 -15.80
N PHE A 281 0.37 7.11 -16.48
CA PHE A 281 -0.26 6.54 -17.66
C PHE A 281 -0.09 7.49 -18.85
N PRO A 282 1.05 7.49 -19.55
CA PRO A 282 1.17 8.20 -20.81
C PRO A 282 0.42 7.45 -21.92
N ARG A 283 -0.37 8.18 -22.70
CA ARG A 283 -0.99 7.63 -23.92
C ARG A 283 0.08 7.22 -24.92
N VAL A 284 -0.17 6.20 -25.72
CA VAL A 284 0.84 5.65 -26.66
C VAL A 284 1.38 6.72 -27.62
N ASN A 285 0.57 7.70 -28.01
CA ASN A 285 1.00 8.84 -28.83
C ASN A 285 1.72 9.94 -28.05
N LEU A 286 1.86 9.81 -26.72
CA LEU A 286 2.50 10.76 -25.80
C LEU A 286 1.88 12.18 -25.80
N SER A 287 0.68 12.36 -26.36
CA SER A 287 -0.03 13.65 -26.36
C SER A 287 -0.64 13.98 -25.02
N GLU A 288 -1.00 12.95 -24.26
CA GLU A 288 -1.77 13.02 -23.03
C GLU A 288 -1.23 12.05 -22.00
N TYR A 289 -1.41 12.37 -20.76
CA TYR A 289 -1.03 11.49 -19.66
C TYR A 289 -1.92 11.70 -18.44
N ARG A 290 -1.98 10.67 -17.60
CA ARG A 290 -2.63 10.70 -16.29
C ARG A 290 -1.61 10.30 -15.23
N VAL A 291 -1.72 10.91 -14.06
CA VAL A 291 -0.95 10.56 -12.86
C VAL A 291 -1.93 10.25 -11.75
N ARG A 292 -1.71 9.18 -11.03
CA ARG A 292 -2.43 8.85 -9.80
C ARG A 292 -1.42 8.64 -8.69
N LEU A 293 -1.65 9.29 -7.57
CA LEU A 293 -0.88 9.11 -6.34
C LEU A 293 -1.85 8.70 -5.24
N GLU A 294 -1.50 7.68 -4.53
CA GLU A 294 -2.18 7.25 -3.32
C GLU A 294 -1.17 7.09 -2.21
N ALA A 295 -1.38 7.75 -1.09
CA ALA A 295 -0.53 7.64 0.09
C ALA A 295 -1.41 7.39 1.32
N THR A 296 -1.15 6.31 2.06
CA THR A 296 -1.96 5.91 3.20
C THR A 296 -1.10 5.68 4.42
N LEU A 297 -1.48 6.29 5.54
CA LEU A 297 -0.95 6.04 6.85
C LEU A 297 -1.93 5.20 7.65
N THR A 298 -1.57 3.94 7.93
CA THR A 298 -2.36 2.99 8.71
C THR A 298 -1.86 2.93 10.14
N TYR A 299 -2.75 3.09 11.12
CA TYR A 299 -2.45 2.88 12.54
C TYR A 299 -3.31 1.76 13.12
N THR A 300 -2.70 0.65 13.55
CA THR A 300 -3.39 -0.49 14.15
C THR A 300 -3.78 -0.17 15.59
N LEU A 301 -5.10 -0.08 15.84
CA LEU A 301 -5.71 0.14 17.16
C LEU A 301 -5.71 -1.16 17.97
N TRP A 302 -6.23 -2.23 17.36
CA TRP A 302 -6.32 -3.57 17.92
C TRP A 302 -5.86 -4.60 16.89
N ARG A 303 -5.84 -5.88 17.27
CA ARG A 303 -5.36 -6.98 16.43
C ARG A 303 -5.93 -7.00 15.01
N TYR A 304 -7.19 -6.62 14.85
CA TYR A 304 -7.92 -6.66 13.58
C TYR A 304 -8.44 -5.30 13.12
N VAL A 305 -8.40 -4.28 13.99
CA VAL A 305 -9.00 -2.97 13.73
C VAL A 305 -7.89 -1.93 13.58
N TYR A 306 -8.01 -1.10 12.57
CA TYR A 306 -7.06 -0.03 12.28
C TYR A 306 -7.77 1.25 11.83
N LEU A 307 -7.04 2.35 11.90
CA LEU A 307 -7.41 3.65 11.37
C LEU A 307 -6.51 3.96 10.17
N ASN A 308 -7.10 4.40 9.08
CA ASN A 308 -6.41 4.91 7.91
C ASN A 308 -6.60 6.41 7.75
N LEU A 309 -5.54 7.08 7.34
CA LEU A 309 -5.56 8.41 6.76
C LEU A 309 -4.94 8.30 5.36
N SER A 310 -5.75 8.54 4.34
CA SER A 310 -5.37 8.39 2.93
C SER A 310 -5.45 9.72 2.20
N VAL A 311 -4.50 9.93 1.31
CA VAL A 311 -4.47 11.03 0.34
C VAL A 311 -4.47 10.40 -1.04
N HIS A 312 -5.44 10.79 -1.88
CA HIS A 312 -5.52 10.40 -3.28
C HIS A 312 -5.40 11.67 -4.11
N ASP A 313 -4.48 11.69 -5.04
CA ASP A 313 -4.28 12.77 -5.99
C ASP A 313 -4.31 12.21 -7.41
N ALA A 314 -5.20 12.74 -8.23
CA ALA A 314 -5.38 12.32 -9.62
C ALA A 314 -5.29 13.53 -10.54
N TYR A 315 -4.36 13.45 -11.48
CA TYR A 315 -4.17 14.46 -12.50
C TYR A 315 -4.40 13.86 -13.89
N ASP A 316 -5.18 14.56 -14.71
CA ASP A 316 -5.47 14.20 -16.10
C ASP A 316 -5.24 15.40 -17.01
N THR A 317 -4.46 15.24 -18.07
CA THR A 317 -4.21 16.31 -19.05
C THR A 317 -5.40 16.56 -19.96
N GLU A 318 -6.33 15.58 -20.09
CA GLU A 318 -7.56 15.68 -20.87
C GLU A 318 -8.76 15.24 -19.99
N PRO A 319 -9.13 16.07 -18.99
CA PRO A 319 -10.25 15.75 -18.13
C PRO A 319 -11.57 15.77 -18.92
N ALA A 320 -12.59 15.09 -18.41
CA ALA A 320 -13.93 15.20 -18.97
C ALA A 320 -14.43 16.66 -18.92
N ASP A 321 -15.35 17.01 -19.84
CA ASP A 321 -15.91 18.35 -19.89
C ASP A 321 -16.50 18.73 -18.51
N ASP A 322 -16.27 19.99 -18.10
CA ASP A 322 -16.70 20.55 -16.81
C ASP A 322 -16.09 19.89 -15.55
N THR A 323 -15.06 19.05 -15.70
CA THR A 323 -14.32 18.48 -14.57
C THR A 323 -12.96 19.14 -14.36
N SER A 324 -12.41 19.05 -13.13
CA SER A 324 -11.07 19.53 -12.82
C SER A 324 -10.01 18.61 -13.40
N ALA A 325 -8.91 19.20 -13.89
CA ALA A 325 -7.73 18.43 -14.32
C ALA A 325 -7.00 17.77 -13.14
N ASN A 326 -7.13 18.34 -11.94
CA ASN A 326 -6.53 17.80 -10.72
C ASN A 326 -7.60 17.58 -9.66
N GLU A 327 -7.58 16.44 -9.01
CA GLU A 327 -8.49 16.05 -7.94
C GLU A 327 -7.69 15.54 -6.76
N LEU A 328 -7.75 16.27 -5.65
CA LEU A 328 -7.13 15.89 -4.40
C LEU A 328 -8.20 15.51 -3.38
N LEU A 329 -8.15 14.28 -2.89
CA LEU A 329 -9.05 13.76 -1.87
C LEU A 329 -8.26 13.33 -0.64
N VAL A 330 -8.76 13.68 0.53
CA VAL A 330 -8.20 13.25 1.82
C VAL A 330 -9.29 12.52 2.58
N HIS A 331 -9.04 11.28 2.90
CA HIS A 331 -10.01 10.40 3.55
C HIS A 331 -9.49 9.89 4.89
N SER A 332 -10.42 9.72 5.82
CA SER A 332 -10.19 8.96 7.05
C SER A 332 -11.15 7.76 7.09
N ALA A 333 -10.63 6.59 7.41
CA ALA A 333 -11.42 5.37 7.44
C ALA A 333 -11.09 4.51 8.65
N LEU A 334 -12.10 3.79 9.14
CA LEU A 334 -11.93 2.70 10.10
C LEU A 334 -12.02 1.39 9.33
N GLY A 335 -11.00 0.54 9.50
CA GLY A 335 -10.92 -0.71 8.79
C GLY A 335 -10.73 -1.92 9.70
N MET A 336 -10.99 -3.10 9.12
CA MET A 336 -10.82 -4.37 9.77
C MET A 336 -10.09 -5.35 8.84
N LYS A 337 -9.05 -6.01 9.38
CA LYS A 337 -8.29 -7.09 8.72
C LYS A 337 -8.79 -8.47 9.17
N PHE A 338 -8.83 -9.44 8.26
CA PHE A 338 -9.25 -10.82 8.54
C PHE A 338 -8.47 -11.86 7.73
#